data_b0dd86edab7f6eefd3839d44659e4eec
#
_entry.id   b0dd86edab7f6eefd3839d44659e4eec
#
_cell.length_a   1.000
_cell.length_b   1.000
_cell.length_c   1.000
_cell.angle_alpha   90.00
_cell.angle_beta   90.00
_cell.angle_gamma   90.00
#
_symmetry.space_group_name_H-M   'P 1'
#
loop_
_entity.id
_entity.type
_entity.pdbx_description
1 polymer ?
#
loop_
_entity_poly.entity_id
_entity_poly.type
_entity_poly.pdbx_seq_one_letter_code
_entity_poly.pdbx_strand_id
1 'polypeptide(L)'
;MRSAWRIVRAARANSAFTGEGARVYGGRWNSRGTAVVYVSEHESLAALELFVHMMPMPPTGRYLSFRLEWEDKLTEYFQKKNLPPHWNTEPPTFETMQIGDEWVRRGKSVALAVPGVLSTSEMNFLLNPRHSDFKKIKISEPIEYRFDPRLVNR
;
A
#
# COMPACT_ATOMS: atom_id res chain seq x y z
N MET A 1 11.71 -9.27 -11.85
CA MET A 1 11.73 -7.99 -11.12
C MET A 1 10.30 -7.49 -10.92
N ARG A 2 9.96 -7.08 -9.71
CA ARG A 2 8.65 -6.54 -9.38
C ARG A 2 8.77 -5.02 -9.25
N SER A 3 7.77 -4.29 -9.76
CA SER A 3 7.67 -2.83 -9.61
C SER A 3 6.37 -2.48 -8.90
N ALA A 4 6.40 -1.40 -8.13
CA ALA A 4 5.21 -0.86 -7.49
C ALA A 4 5.37 0.65 -7.28
N TRP A 5 4.28 1.31 -6.92
CA TRP A 5 4.24 2.75 -6.72
C TRP A 5 3.58 3.11 -5.40
N ARG A 6 4.06 4.22 -4.84
CA ARG A 6 3.45 4.85 -3.68
C ARG A 6 3.36 6.35 -3.91
N ILE A 7 2.19 6.91 -3.69
CA ILE A 7 1.97 8.36 -3.80
C ILE A 7 1.61 8.88 -2.42
N VAL A 8 2.30 9.92 -1.99
CA VAL A 8 2.08 10.54 -0.67
C VAL A 8 2.03 12.07 -0.81
N ARG A 9 1.44 12.73 0.18
CA ARG A 9 1.57 14.18 0.28
C ARG A 9 3.04 14.56 0.41
N ALA A 10 3.46 15.62 -0.27
CA ALA A 10 4.86 16.06 -0.24
C ALA A 10 5.36 16.29 1.20
N ALA A 11 4.50 16.82 2.06
CA ALA A 11 4.81 17.05 3.47
C ALA A 11 5.15 15.77 4.25
N ARG A 12 4.75 14.59 3.76
CA ARG A 12 4.97 13.30 4.40
C ARG A 12 6.04 12.45 3.71
N ALA A 13 6.80 13.04 2.78
CA ALA A 13 7.80 12.29 2.01
C ALA A 13 8.84 11.62 2.90
N ASN A 14 9.30 12.29 3.96
CA ASN A 14 10.33 11.76 4.86
C ASN A 14 9.89 10.51 5.64
N SER A 15 8.59 10.32 5.85
CA SER A 15 8.03 9.18 6.58
C SER A 15 7.31 8.19 5.67
N ALA A 16 7.41 8.35 4.35
CA ALA A 16 6.63 7.59 3.39
C ALA A 16 6.83 6.08 3.49
N PHE A 17 7.99 5.61 3.96
CA PHE A 17 8.35 4.19 4.02
C PHE A 17 8.62 3.68 5.42
N THR A 18 8.18 4.40 6.43
CA THR A 18 8.34 3.97 7.84
C THR A 18 7.26 2.99 8.30
N GLY A 19 6.11 2.95 7.60
CA GLY A 19 4.95 2.17 8.01
C GLY A 19 4.18 2.77 9.18
N GLU A 20 4.53 3.98 9.59
CA GLU A 20 3.96 4.61 10.79
C GLU A 20 2.50 4.98 10.62
N GLY A 21 2.09 5.45 9.44
CA GLY A 21 0.69 5.77 9.17
C GLY A 21 -0.22 4.57 9.35
N ALA A 22 0.15 3.45 8.75
CA ALA A 22 -0.62 2.20 8.90
C ALA A 22 -0.56 1.66 10.34
N ARG A 23 0.56 1.83 11.03
CA ARG A 23 0.68 1.42 12.43
C ARG A 23 -0.29 2.19 13.34
N VAL A 24 -0.46 3.48 13.09
CA VAL A 24 -1.30 4.34 13.93
C VAL A 24 -2.79 4.15 13.62
N TYR A 25 -3.15 4.06 12.34
CA TYR A 25 -4.55 4.08 11.92
C TYR A 25 -5.10 2.71 11.52
N GLY A 26 -4.24 1.74 11.23
CA GLY A 26 -4.66 0.49 10.65
C GLY A 26 -5.05 0.64 9.17
N GLY A 27 -5.37 -0.48 8.54
CA GLY A 27 -5.81 -0.54 7.16
C GLY A 27 -6.50 -1.88 6.90
N ARG A 28 -6.81 -2.16 5.63
CA ARG A 28 -7.51 -3.40 5.29
C ARG A 28 -6.72 -4.63 5.74
N TRP A 29 -5.41 -4.60 5.58
CA TRP A 29 -4.54 -5.77 5.78
C TRP A 29 -3.65 -5.66 7.00
N ASN A 30 -3.89 -4.68 7.87
CA ASN A 30 -3.16 -4.56 9.14
C ASN A 30 -4.02 -3.92 10.22
N SER A 31 -3.83 -4.35 11.46
CA SER A 31 -4.44 -3.69 12.61
C SER A 31 -3.51 -2.61 13.16
N ARG A 32 -4.05 -1.73 13.99
CA ARG A 32 -3.26 -0.73 14.72
C ARG A 32 -2.17 -1.43 15.51
N GLY A 33 -0.97 -0.88 15.46
CA GLY A 33 0.20 -1.43 16.12
C GLY A 33 1.15 -2.17 15.18
N THR A 34 0.68 -2.59 14.00
CA THR A 34 1.49 -3.29 13.01
C THR A 34 1.93 -2.31 11.91
N ALA A 35 3.24 -2.10 11.78
CA ALA A 35 3.79 -1.21 10.76
C ALA A 35 3.89 -1.93 9.42
N VAL A 36 3.21 -1.40 8.40
CA VAL A 36 3.33 -1.87 7.01
C VAL A 36 3.31 -0.66 6.08
N VAL A 37 3.89 -0.82 4.90
CA VAL A 37 3.84 0.18 3.83
C VAL A 37 2.99 -0.39 2.70
N TYR A 38 1.92 0.32 2.33
CA TYR A 38 1.07 -0.07 1.21
C TYR A 38 1.61 0.53 -0.08
N VAL A 39 1.79 -0.30 -1.09
CA VAL A 39 2.17 0.13 -2.45
C VAL A 39 1.28 -0.58 -3.47
N SER A 40 1.17 -0.04 -4.66
CA SER A 40 0.27 -0.56 -5.69
C SER A 40 1.05 -0.98 -6.94
N GLU A 41 0.54 -1.98 -7.63
CA GLU A 41 1.17 -2.55 -8.83
C GLU A 41 1.41 -1.51 -9.94
N HIS A 42 0.53 -0.52 -10.05
CA HIS A 42 0.63 0.56 -11.03
C HIS A 42 0.45 1.93 -10.37
N GLU A 43 1.06 2.96 -10.95
CA GLU A 43 0.94 4.32 -10.43
C GLU A 43 -0.52 4.79 -10.41
N SER A 44 -1.30 4.45 -11.44
CA SER A 44 -2.71 4.81 -11.51
C SER A 44 -3.52 4.18 -10.37
N LEU A 45 -3.20 2.94 -9.99
CA LEU A 45 -3.86 2.30 -8.86
C LEU A 45 -3.46 2.97 -7.55
N ALA A 46 -2.19 3.32 -7.38
CA ALA A 46 -1.73 4.08 -6.21
C ALA A 46 -2.47 5.41 -6.08
N ALA A 47 -2.68 6.10 -7.20
CA ALA A 47 -3.44 7.35 -7.22
C ALA A 47 -4.91 7.13 -6.84
N LEU A 48 -5.53 6.08 -7.37
CA LEU A 48 -6.92 5.76 -7.07
C LEU A 48 -7.10 5.38 -5.60
N GLU A 49 -6.21 4.58 -5.06
CA GLU A 49 -6.24 4.19 -3.63
C GLU A 49 -6.14 5.44 -2.74
N LEU A 50 -5.23 6.34 -3.05
CA LEU A 50 -5.07 7.58 -2.30
C LEU A 50 -6.31 8.48 -2.43
N PHE A 51 -6.84 8.62 -3.64
CA PHE A 51 -8.02 9.44 -3.91
C PHE A 51 -9.24 8.98 -3.11
N VAL A 52 -9.51 7.68 -3.14
CA VAL A 52 -10.65 7.09 -2.41
C VAL A 52 -10.45 7.24 -0.90
N HIS A 53 -9.23 7.08 -0.42
CA HIS A 53 -8.91 7.20 1.00
C HIS A 53 -9.11 8.63 1.53
N MET A 54 -8.96 9.64 0.67
CA MET A 54 -9.17 11.04 1.05
C MET A 54 -10.63 11.50 0.97
N MET A 55 -11.49 10.74 0.29
CA MET A 55 -12.89 11.15 0.14
C MET A 55 -13.57 11.38 1.49
N PRO A 56 -14.48 12.36 1.59
CA PRO A 56 -15.01 13.23 0.53
C PRO A 56 -14.13 14.44 0.20
N MET A 57 -12.98 14.60 0.84
CA MET A 57 -12.10 15.74 0.60
C MET A 57 -11.45 15.66 -0.77
N PRO A 58 -11.34 16.78 -1.51
CA PRO A 58 -10.64 16.78 -2.79
C PRO A 58 -9.13 16.59 -2.60
N PRO A 59 -8.42 16.01 -3.59
CA PRO A 59 -6.99 15.82 -3.52
C PRO A 59 -6.23 17.13 -3.83
N THR A 60 -6.21 18.04 -2.88
CA THR A 60 -5.51 19.32 -3.00
C THR A 60 -4.10 19.26 -2.43
N GLY A 61 -3.24 20.19 -2.86
CA GLY A 61 -1.87 20.29 -2.39
C GLY A 61 -0.89 19.53 -3.30
N ARG A 62 0.32 19.34 -2.80
CA ARG A 62 1.40 18.68 -3.54
C ARG A 62 1.53 17.23 -3.15
N TYR A 63 1.74 16.39 -4.17
CA TYR A 63 1.94 14.95 -4.01
C TYR A 63 3.23 14.52 -4.69
N LEU A 64 3.86 13.49 -4.14
CA LEU A 64 5.06 12.88 -4.70
C LEU A 64 4.81 11.39 -4.96
N SER A 65 5.24 10.93 -6.14
CA SER A 65 5.15 9.54 -6.54
C SER A 65 6.53 8.90 -6.48
N PHE A 66 6.60 7.75 -5.83
CA PHE A 66 7.80 6.93 -5.72
C PHE A 66 7.59 5.63 -6.49
N ARG A 67 8.58 5.24 -7.28
CA ARG A 67 8.62 3.92 -7.90
C ARG A 67 9.54 3.02 -7.10
N LEU A 68 9.06 1.80 -6.80
CA LEU A 68 9.83 0.81 -6.07
C LEU A 68 10.10 -0.38 -6.97
N GLU A 69 11.25 -1.03 -6.78
CA GLU A 69 11.61 -2.25 -7.50
C GLU A 69 12.29 -3.24 -6.55
N TRP A 70 11.97 -4.53 -6.72
CA TRP A 70 12.61 -5.60 -5.96
C TRP A 70 12.51 -6.91 -6.73
N GLU A 71 13.33 -7.89 -6.34
CA GLU A 71 13.26 -9.23 -6.94
C GLU A 71 11.98 -9.94 -6.53
N ASP A 72 11.29 -10.54 -7.49
CA ASP A 72 10.00 -11.19 -7.26
C ASP A 72 10.07 -12.30 -6.20
N LYS A 73 11.21 -12.97 -6.08
CA LYS A 73 11.41 -14.00 -5.04
C LYS A 73 11.26 -13.51 -3.61
N LEU A 74 11.32 -12.20 -3.39
CA LEU A 74 11.11 -11.58 -2.08
C LEU A 74 9.63 -11.37 -1.75
N THR A 75 8.74 -11.75 -2.65
CA THR A 75 7.30 -11.56 -2.54
C THR A 75 6.60 -12.87 -2.23
N GLU A 76 5.77 -12.85 -1.19
CA GLU A 76 4.77 -13.88 -0.92
C GLU A 76 3.45 -13.45 -1.55
N TYR A 77 2.76 -14.38 -2.22
CA TYR A 77 1.49 -14.09 -2.88
C TYR A 77 0.36 -14.72 -2.09
N PHE A 78 -0.54 -13.87 -1.58
CA PHE A 78 -1.72 -14.38 -0.88
C PHE A 78 -2.67 -15.07 -1.87
N GLN A 79 -3.06 -16.29 -1.57
CA GLN A 79 -3.91 -17.08 -2.46
C GLN A 79 -5.36 -16.62 -2.40
N LYS A 80 -5.93 -16.24 -3.54
CA LYS A 80 -7.31 -15.75 -3.63
C LYS A 80 -8.34 -16.73 -3.03
N LYS A 81 -8.08 -18.04 -3.15
CA LYS A 81 -8.97 -19.08 -2.57
C LYS A 81 -9.05 -19.00 -1.05
N ASN A 82 -8.10 -18.36 -0.40
CA ASN A 82 -8.04 -18.23 1.06
C ASN A 82 -8.60 -16.89 1.55
N LEU A 83 -9.15 -16.07 0.65
CA LEU A 83 -9.77 -14.81 1.05
C LEU A 83 -10.99 -15.07 1.93
N PRO A 84 -11.10 -14.39 3.09
CA PRO A 84 -12.28 -14.54 3.93
C PRO A 84 -13.51 -13.92 3.28
N PRO A 85 -14.73 -14.35 3.68
CA PRO A 85 -15.94 -13.67 3.25
C PRO A 85 -15.86 -12.18 3.61
N HIS A 86 -16.43 -11.34 2.74
CA HIS A 86 -16.47 -9.88 2.95
C HIS A 86 -15.09 -9.22 3.06
N TRP A 87 -14.06 -9.82 2.44
CA TRP A 87 -12.71 -9.27 2.43
C TRP A 87 -12.63 -7.87 1.80
N ASN A 88 -13.56 -7.55 0.91
CA ASN A 88 -13.59 -6.30 0.14
C ASN A 88 -14.61 -5.28 0.65
N THR A 89 -15.17 -5.47 1.83
CA THR A 89 -16.13 -4.51 2.40
C THR A 89 -15.43 -3.29 3.02
N GLU A 90 -16.21 -2.22 3.18
CA GLU A 90 -15.77 -1.01 3.87
C GLU A 90 -16.75 -0.70 5.00
N PRO A 91 -16.31 -0.57 6.26
CA PRO A 91 -14.92 -0.68 6.72
C PRO A 91 -14.36 -2.11 6.61
N PRO A 92 -13.03 -2.25 6.62
CA PRO A 92 -12.38 -3.56 6.56
C PRO A 92 -12.76 -4.46 7.73
N THR A 93 -12.78 -5.77 7.49
CA THR A 93 -13.05 -6.75 8.54
C THR A 93 -11.77 -7.11 9.30
N PHE A 94 -11.96 -7.66 10.51
CA PHE A 94 -10.86 -8.12 11.34
C PHE A 94 -10.04 -9.22 10.66
N GLU A 95 -10.71 -10.08 9.89
CA GLU A 95 -10.07 -11.22 9.23
C GLU A 95 -8.99 -10.81 8.23
N THR A 96 -9.21 -9.77 7.44
CA THR A 96 -8.19 -9.29 6.52
C THR A 96 -7.03 -8.62 7.26
N MET A 97 -7.32 -7.90 8.34
CA MET A 97 -6.27 -7.30 9.17
C MET A 97 -5.35 -8.37 9.75
N GLN A 98 -5.92 -9.49 10.22
CA GLN A 98 -5.13 -10.59 10.77
C GLN A 98 -4.20 -11.22 9.74
N ILE A 99 -4.58 -11.26 8.48
CA ILE A 99 -3.74 -11.83 7.42
C ILE A 99 -2.41 -11.10 7.35
N GLY A 100 -2.44 -9.78 7.28
CA GLY A 100 -1.21 -8.99 7.23
C GLY A 100 -0.45 -8.97 8.54
N ASP A 101 -1.15 -8.89 9.67
CA ASP A 101 -0.51 -8.94 10.99
C ASP A 101 0.27 -10.24 11.18
N GLU A 102 -0.32 -11.36 10.79
CA GLU A 102 0.33 -12.66 10.89
C GLU A 102 1.52 -12.80 9.94
N TRP A 103 1.38 -12.28 8.73
CA TRP A 103 2.48 -12.23 7.78
C TRP A 103 3.68 -11.44 8.35
N VAL A 104 3.43 -10.28 8.94
CA VAL A 104 4.49 -9.49 9.61
C VAL A 104 5.12 -10.28 10.74
N ARG A 105 4.31 -10.93 11.57
CA ARG A 105 4.80 -11.71 12.71
C ARG A 105 5.68 -12.87 12.29
N ARG A 106 5.30 -13.58 11.21
CA ARG A 106 6.12 -14.69 10.66
C ARG A 106 7.46 -14.20 10.12
N GLY A 107 7.50 -13.02 9.53
CA GLY A 107 8.73 -12.38 9.06
C GLY A 107 9.47 -13.14 7.96
N LYS A 108 8.78 -13.96 7.17
CA LYS A 108 9.42 -14.79 6.14
C LYS A 108 9.72 -14.07 4.83
N SER A 109 8.97 -13.02 4.53
CA SER A 109 9.13 -12.26 3.30
C SER A 109 8.96 -10.77 3.56
N VAL A 110 9.58 -9.94 2.74
CA VAL A 110 9.51 -8.48 2.90
C VAL A 110 8.28 -7.89 2.21
N ALA A 111 7.71 -8.59 1.23
CA ALA A 111 6.54 -8.15 0.49
C ALA A 111 5.46 -9.22 0.47
N LEU A 112 4.20 -8.78 0.65
CA LEU A 112 3.02 -9.63 0.51
C LEU A 112 2.12 -9.03 -0.55
N ALA A 113 1.85 -9.79 -1.61
CA ALA A 113 0.90 -9.41 -2.65
C ALA A 113 -0.52 -9.78 -2.21
N VAL A 114 -1.42 -8.82 -2.28
CA VAL A 114 -2.84 -8.98 -1.93
C VAL A 114 -3.72 -8.44 -3.06
N PRO A 115 -4.95 -8.95 -3.21
CA PRO A 115 -5.84 -8.42 -4.23
C PRO A 115 -6.27 -6.99 -3.93
N GLY A 116 -6.44 -6.18 -4.97
CA GLY A 116 -6.99 -4.84 -4.84
C GLY A 116 -8.52 -4.88 -4.78
N VAL A 117 -9.10 -4.00 -3.97
CA VAL A 117 -10.56 -3.81 -3.92
C VAL A 117 -11.04 -2.92 -5.05
N LEU A 118 -10.26 -1.88 -5.35
CA LEU A 118 -10.63 -0.89 -6.37
C LEU A 118 -10.35 -1.36 -7.81
N SER A 119 -9.43 -2.31 -7.96
CA SER A 119 -9.10 -2.90 -9.26
C SER A 119 -8.80 -4.37 -9.04
N THR A 120 -9.75 -5.23 -9.41
CA THR A 120 -9.68 -6.67 -9.10
C THR A 120 -8.68 -7.43 -9.95
N SER A 121 -8.21 -6.84 -11.05
CA SER A 121 -7.19 -7.43 -11.93
C SER A 121 -5.77 -7.01 -11.55
N GLU A 122 -5.62 -6.14 -10.57
CA GLU A 122 -4.34 -5.62 -10.13
C GLU A 122 -4.08 -5.97 -8.66
N MET A 123 -2.81 -5.93 -8.26
CA MET A 123 -2.40 -6.22 -6.90
C MET A 123 -1.97 -4.96 -6.16
N ASN A 124 -2.23 -4.97 -4.86
CA ASN A 124 -1.52 -4.13 -3.91
C ASN A 124 -0.49 -4.99 -3.20
N PHE A 125 0.52 -4.35 -2.64
CA PHE A 125 1.55 -5.03 -1.85
C PHE A 125 1.66 -4.37 -0.49
N LEU A 126 1.82 -5.21 0.52
CA LEU A 126 2.30 -4.77 1.83
C LEU A 126 3.80 -4.97 1.86
N LEU A 127 4.53 -3.97 2.30
CA LEU A 127 5.96 -4.09 2.57
C LEU A 127 6.17 -4.01 4.07
N ASN A 128 7.03 -4.89 4.59
CA ASN A 128 7.39 -4.86 6.00
C ASN A 128 8.66 -4.03 6.18
N PRO A 129 8.56 -2.78 6.67
CA PRO A 129 9.73 -1.89 6.76
C PRO A 129 10.76 -2.36 7.80
N ARG A 130 10.37 -3.27 8.69
CA ARG A 130 11.26 -3.82 9.72
C ARG A 130 11.91 -5.14 9.33
N HIS A 131 11.57 -5.67 8.15
CA HIS A 131 12.20 -6.90 7.65
C HIS A 131 13.63 -6.62 7.19
N SER A 132 14.54 -7.58 7.45
CA SER A 132 15.95 -7.44 7.07
C SER A 132 16.16 -7.22 5.57
N ASP A 133 15.27 -7.75 4.73
CA ASP A 133 15.33 -7.60 3.28
C ASP A 133 14.72 -6.29 2.76
N PHE A 134 14.20 -5.43 3.64
CA PHE A 134 13.65 -4.15 3.20
C PHE A 134 14.71 -3.31 2.47
N LYS A 135 15.96 -3.40 2.90
CA LYS A 135 17.09 -2.72 2.26
C LYS A 135 17.35 -3.17 0.81
N LYS A 136 16.78 -4.30 0.38
CA LYS A 136 16.89 -4.81 -0.99
C LYS A 136 15.85 -4.18 -1.92
N ILE A 137 14.89 -3.46 -1.38
CA ILE A 137 13.90 -2.73 -2.18
C ILE A 137 14.52 -1.41 -2.62
N LYS A 138 14.57 -1.21 -3.93
CA LYS A 138 15.07 0.04 -4.49
C LYS A 138 13.92 1.03 -4.57
N ILE A 139 14.11 2.19 -3.98
CA ILE A 139 13.13 3.28 -3.97
C ILE A 139 13.70 4.41 -4.79
N SER A 140 12.97 4.86 -5.82
CA SER A 140 13.41 5.94 -6.70
C SER A 140 13.37 7.29 -5.99
N GLU A 141 14.05 8.28 -6.57
CA GLU A 141 13.78 9.66 -6.23
C GLU A 141 12.31 9.97 -6.58
N PRO A 142 11.63 10.77 -5.78
CA PRO A 142 10.24 11.08 -6.04
C PRO A 142 10.06 11.98 -7.26
N ILE A 143 8.90 11.79 -7.92
CA ILE A 143 8.47 12.65 -9.02
C ILE A 143 7.17 13.31 -8.57
N GLU A 144 7.03 14.60 -8.87
CA GLU A 144 5.79 15.31 -8.54
C GLU A 144 4.61 14.65 -9.27
N TYR A 145 3.54 14.36 -8.51
CA TYR A 145 2.30 13.81 -9.04
C TYR A 145 1.19 14.82 -8.91
N ARG A 146 0.42 15.03 -9.98
CA ARG A 146 -0.73 15.93 -10.00
C ARG A 146 -1.99 15.16 -10.33
N PHE A 147 -3.01 15.32 -9.48
CA PHE A 147 -4.33 14.82 -9.82
C PHE A 147 -4.93 15.68 -10.92
N ASP A 148 -5.61 15.04 -11.88
CA ASP A 148 -6.30 15.75 -12.95
C ASP A 148 -7.31 16.73 -12.32
N PRO A 149 -7.36 17.99 -12.82
CA PRO A 149 -8.27 19.00 -12.26
C PRO A 149 -9.75 18.57 -12.20
N ARG A 150 -10.16 17.66 -13.10
CA ARG A 150 -11.54 17.14 -13.10
C ARG A 150 -11.87 16.32 -11.86
N LEU A 151 -10.85 15.76 -11.18
CA LEU A 151 -11.02 15.05 -9.92
C LEU A 151 -11.10 15.99 -8.72
N VAL A 152 -10.56 17.21 -8.87
CA VAL A 152 -10.50 18.21 -7.78
C VAL A 152 -11.74 19.07 -7.74
N ASN A 153 -12.26 19.46 -8.91
CA ASN A 153 -13.32 20.45 -9.05
C ASN A 153 -14.69 19.77 -9.27
N ARG A 154 -15.14 19.00 -8.29
CA ARG A 154 -16.46 18.37 -8.32
C ARG A 154 -17.44 19.14 -7.45
#